data_0ea10527f50ef801e4186cfa6ab77705
#
_entry.id   0ea10527f50ef801e4186cfa6ab77705
#
_cell.length_a   1.000
_cell.length_b   1.000
_cell.length_c   1.000
_cell.angle_alpha   90.00
_cell.angle_beta   90.00
_cell.angle_gamma   90.00
#
_symmetry.space_group_name_H-M   'P 1'
#
loop_
_entity.id
_entity.type
_entity.pdbx_description
1 polymer ?
#
loop_
_entity_poly.entity_id
_entity_poly.type
_entity_poly.pdbx_seq_one_letter_code
_entity_poly.pdbx_strand_id
1 'polypeptide(L)'
;MQTNFGTLFEAQGILRYTEKPTYKCILEIDQEIVNYYRWFLPKCLEINPQKYRAHISIVRKEIPKNLDFWAKYEGKVINFWYQNVIYNGEIYFWLDAYSLDLEKIREELGLSNLWIYDKPLIGFNKIFHITLGNVKKNLFD
;
A
#
# COMPACT_ATOMS: atom_id res chain seq x y z
N MET A 1 6.50 -16.58 -7.60
CA MET A 1 5.89 -16.47 -8.94
C MET A 1 6.59 -15.40 -9.74
N GLN A 2 6.92 -15.68 -10.97
CA GLN A 2 7.49 -14.68 -11.87
C GLN A 2 6.44 -14.18 -12.85
N THR A 3 6.52 -12.90 -13.19
CA THR A 3 5.69 -12.27 -14.20
C THR A 3 6.58 -11.53 -15.18
N ASN A 4 6.01 -11.02 -16.29
CA ASN A 4 6.74 -10.15 -17.20
C ASN A 4 7.14 -8.80 -16.57
N PHE A 5 6.63 -8.49 -15.39
CA PHE A 5 6.84 -7.24 -14.66
C PHE A 5 7.67 -7.42 -13.39
N GLY A 6 8.36 -8.56 -13.27
CA GLY A 6 9.18 -8.87 -12.11
C GLY A 6 8.71 -10.10 -11.35
N THR A 7 9.27 -10.28 -10.18
CA THR A 7 8.98 -11.41 -9.31
C THR A 7 8.03 -10.98 -8.20
N LEU A 8 7.05 -11.85 -7.88
CA LEU A 8 6.17 -11.65 -6.73
C LEU A 8 6.77 -12.32 -5.50
N PHE A 9 6.81 -11.59 -4.41
CA PHE A 9 7.24 -12.07 -3.10
C PHE A 9 6.08 -12.04 -2.13
N GLU A 10 5.96 -13.08 -1.31
CA GLU A 10 4.95 -13.15 -0.27
C GLU A 10 5.50 -12.59 1.04
N ALA A 11 4.68 -11.84 1.76
CA ALA A 11 5.00 -11.31 3.06
C ALA A 11 3.73 -11.17 3.90
N GLN A 12 3.88 -10.74 5.15
CA GLN A 12 2.77 -10.57 6.08
C GLN A 12 2.87 -9.21 6.74
N GLY A 13 1.72 -8.67 7.10
CA GLY A 13 1.62 -7.45 7.86
C GLY A 13 0.51 -7.53 8.90
N ILE A 14 0.36 -6.48 9.67
CA ILE A 14 -0.60 -6.39 10.76
C ILE A 14 -1.57 -5.25 10.49
N LEU A 15 -2.87 -5.54 10.54
CA LEU A 15 -3.92 -4.54 10.32
C LEU A 15 -4.03 -3.58 11.49
N ARG A 16 -4.10 -2.29 11.17
CA ARG A 16 -4.32 -1.22 12.12
C ARG A 16 -5.40 -0.28 11.59
N TYR A 17 -6.34 0.05 12.44
CA TYR A 17 -7.45 0.95 12.12
C TYR A 17 -7.36 2.21 12.97
N THR A 18 -7.67 3.36 12.39
CA THR A 18 -7.84 4.62 13.13
C THR A 18 -9.07 5.34 12.57
N GLU A 19 -9.75 6.09 13.42
CA GLU A 19 -10.98 6.80 13.06
C GLU A 19 -10.79 8.32 12.98
N LYS A 20 -9.81 8.84 13.68
CA LYS A 20 -9.60 10.30 13.76
C LYS A 20 -8.22 10.67 13.23
N PRO A 21 -8.11 11.79 12.51
CA PRO A 21 -9.20 12.71 12.13
C PRO A 21 -10.13 12.14 11.06
N THR A 22 -9.71 11.09 10.35
CA THR A 22 -10.49 10.41 9.32
C THR A 22 -10.31 8.91 9.45
N TYR A 23 -11.20 8.15 8.84
CA TYR A 23 -11.07 6.69 8.80
C TYR A 23 -9.82 6.31 8.01
N LYS A 24 -8.95 5.54 8.65
CA LYS A 24 -7.77 4.97 8.01
C LYS A 24 -7.63 3.51 8.40
N CYS A 25 -7.30 2.69 7.43
CA CYS A 25 -6.90 1.31 7.68
C CYS A 25 -5.61 1.08 6.92
N ILE A 26 -4.60 0.62 7.64
CA ILE A 26 -3.31 0.30 7.05
C ILE A 26 -2.90 -1.12 7.41
N LEU A 27 -2.05 -1.70 6.58
CA LEU A 27 -1.32 -2.91 6.91
C LEU A 27 0.11 -2.50 7.22
N GLU A 28 0.51 -2.63 8.48
CA GLU A 28 1.90 -2.39 8.87
C GLU A 28 2.76 -3.54 8.37
N ILE A 29 3.80 -3.23 7.63
CA ILE A 29 4.69 -4.22 7.04
C ILE A 29 6.11 -4.03 7.55
N ASP A 30 6.97 -4.99 7.27
CA ASP A 30 8.38 -4.93 7.65
C ASP A 30 9.06 -3.73 6.99
N GLN A 31 9.61 -2.85 7.81
CA GLN A 31 10.32 -1.66 7.35
C GLN A 31 11.50 -2.02 6.44
N GLU A 32 12.09 -3.20 6.62
CA GLU A 32 13.22 -3.63 5.81
C GLU A 32 12.87 -3.82 4.34
N ILE A 33 11.60 -4.08 4.01
CA ILE A 33 11.16 -4.11 2.62
C ILE A 33 11.39 -2.75 1.97
N VAL A 34 10.94 -1.69 2.64
CA VAL A 34 11.13 -0.33 2.12
C VAL A 34 12.61 0.06 2.11
N ASN A 35 13.32 -0.23 3.19
CA ASN A 35 14.75 0.09 3.28
C ASN A 35 15.55 -0.55 2.15
N TYR A 36 15.27 -1.81 1.85
CA TYR A 36 15.95 -2.55 0.79
C TYR A 36 15.76 -1.88 -0.58
N TYR A 37 14.50 -1.57 -0.94
CA TYR A 37 14.22 -1.00 -2.27
C TYR A 37 14.63 0.46 -2.38
N ARG A 38 14.70 1.19 -1.29
CA ARG A 38 15.25 2.56 -1.30
C ARG A 38 16.72 2.61 -1.74
N TRP A 39 17.47 1.53 -1.56
CA TRP A 39 18.85 1.43 -2.06
C TRP A 39 18.93 1.60 -3.57
N PHE A 40 17.89 1.25 -4.30
CA PHE A 40 17.88 1.32 -5.76
C PHE A 40 17.34 2.64 -6.29
N LEU A 41 16.92 3.55 -5.41
CA LEU A 41 16.43 4.87 -5.84
C LEU A 41 17.62 5.76 -6.22
N PRO A 42 17.46 6.56 -7.31
CA PRO A 42 18.53 7.49 -7.73
C PRO A 42 18.81 8.52 -6.64
N LYS A 43 20.02 8.54 -6.13
CA LYS A 43 20.42 9.48 -5.06
C LYS A 43 20.37 10.94 -5.49
N CYS A 44 20.63 11.20 -6.78
CA CYS A 44 20.59 12.55 -7.32
C CYS A 44 19.19 13.18 -7.31
N LEU A 45 18.14 12.39 -7.14
CA LEU A 45 16.77 12.89 -7.08
C LEU A 45 16.36 13.35 -5.68
N GLU A 46 17.19 13.11 -4.68
CA GLU A 46 16.92 13.52 -3.29
C GLU A 46 15.52 13.10 -2.83
N ILE A 47 15.25 11.79 -2.95
CA ILE A 47 13.92 11.23 -2.63
C ILE A 47 13.77 11.13 -1.11
N ASN A 48 12.77 11.84 -0.58
CA ASN A 48 12.47 11.85 0.85
C ASN A 48 11.88 10.50 1.28
N PRO A 49 12.25 9.99 2.46
CA PRO A 49 11.58 8.82 3.00
C PRO A 49 10.15 9.15 3.41
N GLN A 50 9.30 8.13 3.52
CA GLN A 50 7.97 8.29 4.08
C GLN A 50 8.06 8.73 5.54
N LYS A 51 7.16 9.64 5.93
CA LYS A 51 7.08 10.15 7.30
C LYS A 51 6.71 9.04 8.29
N TYR A 52 5.88 8.10 7.87
CA TYR A 52 5.39 7.01 8.70
C TYR A 52 6.11 5.70 8.37
N ARG A 53 6.03 4.74 9.28
CA ARG A 53 6.61 3.41 9.06
C ARG A 53 6.01 2.76 7.81
N ALA A 54 6.75 1.79 7.26
CA ALA A 54 6.32 1.05 6.07
C ALA A 54 4.93 0.47 6.24
N HIS A 55 4.06 0.73 5.27
CA HIS A 55 2.68 0.27 5.31
C HIS A 55 2.05 0.22 3.93
N ILE A 56 0.95 -0.50 3.85
CA ILE A 56 0.04 -0.49 2.71
C ILE A 56 -1.22 0.22 3.19
N SER A 57 -1.64 1.28 2.49
CA SER A 57 -2.90 1.96 2.80
C SER A 57 -4.07 1.17 2.20
N ILE A 58 -5.02 0.77 3.02
CA ILE A 58 -6.19 0.00 2.62
C ILE A 58 -7.40 0.93 2.48
N VAL A 59 -7.61 1.78 3.46
CA VAL A 59 -8.65 2.82 3.44
C VAL A 59 -7.97 4.15 3.73
N ARG A 60 -8.09 5.07 2.78
CA ARG A 60 -7.52 6.42 2.90
C ARG A 60 -8.39 7.39 2.13
N LYS A 61 -8.81 8.47 2.81
CA LYS A 61 -9.65 9.52 2.21
C LYS A 61 -10.96 8.96 1.64
N GLU A 62 -11.43 7.87 2.22
CA GLU A 62 -12.69 7.24 1.84
C GLU A 62 -13.54 7.06 3.10
N ILE A 63 -14.84 7.08 2.94
CA ILE A 63 -15.78 6.86 4.05
C ILE A 63 -16.41 5.48 3.87
N PRO A 64 -16.15 4.55 4.80
CA PRO A 64 -16.77 3.23 4.71
C PRO A 64 -18.29 3.33 4.80
N LYS A 65 -18.98 2.53 4.01
CA LYS A 65 -20.44 2.47 4.02
C LYS A 65 -20.98 1.56 5.11
N ASN A 66 -20.24 0.48 5.42
CA ASN A 66 -20.66 -0.55 6.39
C ASN A 66 -19.78 -0.43 7.63
N LEU A 67 -20.07 0.56 8.48
CA LEU A 67 -19.27 0.82 9.68
C LEU A 67 -19.33 -0.31 10.70
N ASP A 68 -20.32 -1.20 10.62
CA ASP A 68 -20.40 -2.37 11.49
C ASP A 68 -19.19 -3.30 11.38
N PHE A 69 -18.51 -3.24 10.23
CA PHE A 69 -17.30 -4.04 9.98
C PHE A 69 -16.02 -3.27 10.29
N TRP A 70 -16.14 -1.99 10.68
CA TRP A 70 -14.95 -1.19 10.96
C TRP A 70 -14.21 -1.73 12.18
N ALA A 71 -12.88 -1.82 12.08
CA ALA A 71 -11.98 -2.33 13.10
C ALA A 71 -12.18 -3.82 13.44
N LYS A 72 -13.01 -4.53 12.70
CA LYS A 72 -13.29 -5.96 12.93
C LYS A 72 -12.02 -6.81 12.98
N TYR A 73 -11.03 -6.44 12.19
CA TYR A 73 -9.80 -7.22 12.02
C TYR A 73 -8.58 -6.55 12.64
N GLU A 74 -8.78 -5.61 13.57
CA GLU A 74 -7.67 -4.91 14.23
C GLU A 74 -6.66 -5.91 14.79
N GLY A 75 -5.38 -5.73 14.42
CA GLY A 75 -4.31 -6.60 14.90
C GLY A 75 -4.16 -7.93 14.16
N LYS A 76 -5.02 -8.20 13.17
CA LYS A 76 -4.93 -9.46 12.43
C LYS A 76 -3.72 -9.45 11.50
N VAL A 77 -3.06 -10.61 11.39
CA VAL A 77 -1.97 -10.82 10.44
C VAL A 77 -2.57 -11.16 9.08
N ILE A 78 -2.17 -10.42 8.05
CA ILE A 78 -2.67 -10.59 6.68
C ILE A 78 -1.51 -10.84 5.74
N ASN A 79 -1.68 -11.81 4.85
CA ASN A 79 -0.73 -12.12 3.78
C ASN A 79 -0.92 -11.15 2.62
N PHE A 80 0.20 -10.76 2.01
CA PHE A 80 0.18 -9.98 0.77
C PHE A 80 1.34 -10.40 -0.12
N TRP A 81 1.25 -10.00 -1.37
CA TRP A 81 2.28 -10.21 -2.38
C TRP A 81 2.75 -8.86 -2.87
N TYR A 82 4.03 -8.73 -3.20
CA TYR A 82 4.52 -7.50 -3.81
C TYR A 82 5.48 -7.80 -4.95
N GLN A 83 5.54 -6.89 -5.92
CA GLN A 83 6.49 -6.99 -7.02
C GLN A 83 7.79 -6.28 -6.67
N ASN A 84 8.89 -6.79 -7.22
CA ASN A 84 10.21 -6.18 -7.02
C ASN A 84 10.53 -5.14 -8.10
N VAL A 85 9.52 -4.45 -8.61
CA VAL A 85 9.65 -3.40 -9.62
C VAL A 85 9.29 -2.07 -8.97
N ILE A 86 10.18 -1.08 -9.10
CA ILE A 86 9.93 0.26 -8.57
C ILE A 86 9.22 1.07 -9.65
N TYR A 87 8.03 1.55 -9.30
CA TYR A 87 7.26 2.47 -10.14
C TYR A 87 7.39 3.87 -9.61
N ASN A 88 7.22 4.86 -10.49
CA ASN A 88 7.18 6.25 -10.06
C ASN A 88 6.18 7.06 -10.88
N GLY A 89 5.51 7.98 -10.21
CA GLY A 89 4.74 9.04 -10.82
C GLY A 89 5.51 10.36 -10.72
N GLU A 90 4.80 11.47 -10.72
CA GLU A 90 5.42 12.80 -10.62
C GLU A 90 6.03 13.06 -9.24
N ILE A 91 5.45 12.49 -8.20
CA ILE A 91 5.82 12.78 -6.81
C ILE A 91 6.33 11.53 -6.08
N TYR A 92 5.65 10.39 -6.24
CA TYR A 92 5.88 9.21 -5.42
C TYR A 92 6.63 8.12 -6.16
N PHE A 93 7.35 7.31 -5.36
CA PHE A 93 7.98 6.05 -5.78
C PHE A 93 7.39 4.93 -4.94
N TRP A 94 7.02 3.81 -5.58
CA TRP A 94 6.33 2.72 -4.88
C TRP A 94 6.57 1.36 -5.52
N LEU A 95 6.23 0.32 -4.75
CA LEU A 95 6.09 -1.06 -5.23
C LEU A 95 4.61 -1.39 -5.30
N ASP A 96 4.19 -2.13 -6.32
CA ASP A 96 2.83 -2.65 -6.38
C ASP A 96 2.70 -3.85 -5.45
N ALA A 97 1.57 -3.91 -4.75
CA ALA A 97 1.24 -4.98 -3.82
C ALA A 97 -0.16 -5.51 -4.09
N TYR A 98 -0.39 -6.76 -3.73
CA TYR A 98 -1.64 -7.47 -4.01
C TYR A 98 -2.04 -8.31 -2.81
N SER A 99 -3.31 -8.35 -2.49
CA SER A 99 -3.85 -9.22 -1.44
C SER A 99 -5.34 -9.39 -1.59
N LEU A 100 -5.80 -10.61 -1.80
CA LEU A 100 -7.23 -10.91 -1.87
C LEU A 100 -7.90 -10.66 -0.51
N ASP A 101 -7.20 -10.90 0.59
CA ASP A 101 -7.75 -10.63 1.92
C ASP A 101 -8.02 -9.14 2.13
N LEU A 102 -7.11 -8.27 1.67
CA LEU A 102 -7.32 -6.84 1.75
C LEU A 102 -8.46 -6.38 0.84
N GLU A 103 -8.61 -7.00 -0.32
CA GLU A 103 -9.74 -6.71 -1.20
C GLU A 103 -11.08 -7.04 -0.53
N LYS A 104 -11.15 -8.19 0.15
CA LYS A 104 -12.35 -8.61 0.87
C LYS A 104 -12.69 -7.66 2.02
N ILE A 105 -11.68 -7.19 2.74
CA ILE A 105 -11.89 -6.22 3.81
C ILE A 105 -12.52 -4.95 3.26
N ARG A 106 -12.03 -4.45 2.13
CA ARG A 106 -12.61 -3.29 1.48
C ARG A 106 -14.05 -3.53 1.05
N GLU A 107 -14.33 -4.69 0.47
CA GLU A 107 -15.69 -5.06 0.04
C GLU A 107 -16.65 -5.12 1.21
N GLU A 108 -16.25 -5.70 2.34
CA GLU A 108 -17.07 -5.73 3.55
C GLU A 108 -17.41 -4.32 4.06
N LEU A 109 -16.46 -3.39 3.90
CA LEU A 109 -16.67 -1.99 4.28
C LEU A 109 -17.50 -1.22 3.27
N GLY A 110 -17.90 -1.84 2.17
CA GLY A 110 -18.67 -1.20 1.11
C GLY A 110 -17.85 -0.31 0.19
N LEU A 111 -16.55 -0.57 0.11
CA LEU A 111 -15.63 0.19 -0.74
C LEU A 111 -15.30 -0.60 -2.01
N SER A 112 -15.28 0.09 -3.15
CA SER A 112 -14.98 -0.53 -4.44
C SER A 112 -13.49 -0.82 -4.56
N ASN A 113 -13.16 -1.97 -5.16
CA ASN A 113 -11.80 -2.32 -5.53
C ASN A 113 -11.50 -1.99 -7.00
N LEU A 114 -12.52 -1.69 -7.78
CA LEU A 114 -12.34 -1.42 -9.21
C LEU A 114 -11.95 0.02 -9.45
N TRP A 115 -10.93 0.21 -10.28
CA TRP A 115 -10.47 1.52 -10.71
C TRP A 115 -10.12 1.42 -12.20
N ILE A 116 -10.67 2.31 -13.01
CA ILE A 116 -10.56 2.20 -14.47
C ILE A 116 -9.13 2.31 -15.01
N TYR A 117 -8.24 2.93 -14.25
CA TYR A 117 -6.84 3.10 -14.65
C TYR A 117 -5.92 1.99 -14.14
N ASP A 118 -6.40 1.15 -13.23
CA ASP A 118 -5.60 0.06 -12.69
C ASP A 118 -5.64 -1.16 -13.60
N LYS A 119 -4.49 -1.79 -13.79
CA LYS A 119 -4.36 -3.05 -14.50
C LYS A 119 -3.66 -4.05 -13.59
N PRO A 120 -4.39 -4.60 -12.61
CA PRO A 120 -3.79 -5.57 -11.70
C PRO A 120 -3.41 -6.86 -12.41
N LEU A 121 -2.54 -7.62 -11.78
CA LEU A 121 -2.18 -8.95 -12.26
C LEU A 121 -3.41 -9.87 -12.26
N ILE A 122 -3.39 -10.87 -13.15
CA ILE A 122 -4.48 -11.85 -13.26
C ILE A 122 -4.74 -12.50 -11.89
N GLY A 123 -6.01 -12.54 -11.49
CA GLY A 123 -6.43 -13.08 -10.21
C GLY A 123 -6.65 -12.02 -9.13
N PHE A 124 -6.28 -10.77 -9.41
CA PHE A 124 -6.48 -9.66 -8.48
C PHE A 124 -7.33 -8.57 -9.13
N ASN A 125 -8.04 -7.81 -8.30
CA ASN A 125 -8.90 -6.73 -8.78
C ASN A 125 -8.38 -5.35 -8.41
N LYS A 126 -7.42 -5.26 -7.49
CA LYS A 126 -6.90 -3.98 -7.00
C LYS A 126 -5.40 -4.04 -6.84
N ILE A 127 -4.75 -2.95 -7.20
CA ILE A 127 -3.33 -2.72 -6.92
C ILE A 127 -3.24 -1.90 -5.65
N PHE A 128 -2.52 -2.42 -4.65
CA PHE A 128 -2.13 -1.66 -3.46
C PHE A 128 -0.70 -1.18 -3.63
N HIS A 129 -0.28 -0.19 -2.86
CA HIS A 129 1.05 0.38 -2.98
C HIS A 129 1.82 0.31 -1.67
N ILE A 130 3.12 0.00 -1.80
CA ILE A 130 4.08 0.19 -0.71
C ILE A 130 4.89 1.41 -1.12
N THR A 131 4.66 2.56 -0.49
CA THR A 131 5.34 3.79 -0.86
C THR A 131 6.77 3.78 -0.33
N LEU A 132 7.72 4.04 -1.23
CA LEU A 132 9.15 4.08 -0.90
C LEU A 132 9.64 5.47 -0.54
N GLY A 133 9.02 6.50 -1.12
CA GLY A 133 9.44 7.86 -0.88
C GLY A 133 8.76 8.83 -1.85
N ASN A 134 9.16 10.09 -1.75
CA ASN A 134 8.57 11.15 -2.55
C ASN A 134 9.56 12.29 -2.80
N VAL A 135 9.25 13.10 -3.80
CA VAL A 135 10.03 14.29 -4.14
C VAL A 135 9.25 15.57 -3.83
N LYS A 136 8.38 15.52 -2.81
CA LYS A 136 7.65 16.70 -2.37
C LYS A 136 8.62 17.74 -1.83
N LYS A 137 8.40 18.99 -2.21
CA LYS A 137 9.14 20.10 -1.62
C LYS A 137 8.37 20.60 -0.40
N ASN A 138 9.09 20.89 0.66
CA ASN A 138 8.52 21.57 1.79
C ASN A 138 8.30 23.04 1.40
N LEU A 139 7.07 23.56 1.64
CA LEU A 139 6.75 24.93 1.27
C LEU A 139 7.56 25.98 2.04
N PHE A 140 8.19 25.59 3.13
CA PHE A 140 8.96 26.48 3.98
C PHE A 140 10.47 26.30 3.86
N ASP A 141 10.89 25.47 2.93
CA ASP A 141 12.32 25.29 2.65
C ASP A 141 12.83 26.30 1.63
#